data_f80574647402280ad715238fdcbeb526
#
_entry.id   f80574647402280ad715238fdcbeb526
#
_cell.length_a   1.000
_cell.length_b   1.000
_cell.length_c   1.000
_cell.angle_alpha   90.00
_cell.angle_beta   90.00
_cell.angle_gamma   90.00
#
_symmetry.space_group_name_H-M   'P 1'
#
loop_
_entity.id
_entity.type
_entity.pdbx_description
1 polymer ?
#
loop_
_entity_poly.entity_id
_entity_poly.type
_entity_poly.pdbx_seq_one_letter_code
_entity_poly.pdbx_strand_id
1 'polypeptide(L)'
;MRINLQACFPMLDKIIIESIVQRSVALHLQAMMMLPRNWWGKDQTIINKGRLHNRHFLDDALASERPVVLLITHSAGLDAGLLALAPYYSLQGIYNPLTNPVIDYLVYRGRHRFGAIPLPRGSGFRQLINGLKNGQLMCYLSDEDYGKELSVFAPFFQHQKATLAVLPRLVQKTNAIVVPMIAHHDSDDDGVDVHFFEPLQNYPVGDSVIDATTMNNAIENTIRLQPAQFTWKLRLFRTCPHEGDTRYGQIERGEINVSDL
;
A
#
# COMPACT_ATOMS: atom_id res chain seq x y z
N MET A 1 -12.26 10.17 -4.65
CA MET A 1 -10.92 10.73 -4.85
C MET A 1 -10.82 12.15 -4.31
N ARG A 2 -11.58 13.13 -4.84
CA ARG A 2 -11.53 14.54 -4.42
C ARG A 2 -11.64 14.72 -2.92
N ILE A 3 -12.62 14.09 -2.29
CA ILE A 3 -12.84 14.14 -0.82
C ILE A 3 -11.57 13.76 -0.05
N ASN A 4 -10.94 12.66 -0.43
CA ASN A 4 -9.73 12.19 0.24
C ASN A 4 -8.57 13.16 0.03
N LEU A 5 -8.39 13.65 -1.20
CA LEU A 5 -7.34 14.62 -1.52
C LEU A 5 -7.51 15.92 -0.74
N GLN A 6 -8.72 16.46 -0.68
CA GLN A 6 -8.98 17.68 0.11
C GLN A 6 -8.78 17.45 1.60
N ALA A 7 -9.18 16.28 2.13
CA ALA A 7 -8.94 15.94 3.53
C ALA A 7 -7.45 15.83 3.83
N CYS A 8 -6.68 15.17 2.94
CA CYS A 8 -5.24 14.97 3.15
C CYS A 8 -4.39 16.20 2.81
N PHE A 9 -4.83 17.03 1.87
CA PHE A 9 -4.11 18.20 1.38
C PHE A 9 -5.00 19.45 1.36
N PRO A 10 -5.47 19.95 2.51
CA PRO A 10 -6.44 21.06 2.57
C PRO A 10 -5.89 22.39 2.05
N MET A 11 -4.56 22.52 1.94
CA MET A 11 -3.90 23.74 1.44
C MET A 11 -3.80 23.77 -0.09
N LEU A 12 -4.12 22.67 -0.78
CA LEU A 12 -4.12 22.65 -2.25
C LEU A 12 -5.42 23.26 -2.79
N ASP A 13 -5.28 24.09 -3.79
CA ASP A 13 -6.44 24.63 -4.49
C ASP A 13 -7.16 23.57 -5.34
N LYS A 14 -8.41 23.87 -5.74
CA LYS A 14 -9.24 22.95 -6.52
C LYS A 14 -8.61 22.56 -7.85
N ILE A 15 -7.87 23.44 -8.50
CA ILE A 15 -7.24 23.19 -9.80
C ILE A 15 -6.15 22.12 -9.64
N ILE A 16 -5.33 22.24 -8.62
CA ILE A 16 -4.27 21.27 -8.31
C ILE A 16 -4.88 19.92 -7.92
N ILE A 17 -5.92 19.90 -7.06
CA ILE A 17 -6.63 18.67 -6.68
C ILE A 17 -7.19 17.98 -7.93
N GLU A 18 -7.83 18.71 -8.83
CA GLU A 18 -8.39 18.13 -10.06
C GLU A 18 -7.31 17.59 -10.99
N SER A 19 -6.18 18.27 -11.10
CA SER A 19 -5.01 17.79 -11.84
C SER A 19 -4.49 16.45 -11.26
N ILE A 20 -4.38 16.33 -9.93
CA ILE A 20 -3.99 15.09 -9.26
C ILE A 20 -5.00 13.97 -9.54
N VAL A 21 -6.31 14.27 -9.49
CA VAL A 21 -7.38 13.30 -9.78
C VAL A 21 -7.27 12.78 -11.21
N GLN A 22 -7.18 13.67 -12.19
CA GLN A 22 -7.06 13.29 -13.61
C GLN A 22 -5.81 12.45 -13.86
N ARG A 23 -4.68 12.87 -13.29
CA ARG A 23 -3.42 12.13 -13.38
C ARG A 23 -3.54 10.75 -12.72
N SER A 24 -4.14 10.66 -11.52
CA SER A 24 -4.35 9.39 -10.82
C SER A 24 -5.22 8.43 -11.63
N VAL A 25 -6.30 8.90 -12.22
CA VAL A 25 -7.15 8.07 -13.09
C VAL A 25 -6.35 7.54 -14.28
N ALA A 26 -5.60 8.41 -14.97
CA ALA A 26 -4.78 8.01 -16.11
C ALA A 26 -3.74 6.95 -15.74
N LEU A 27 -3.02 7.13 -14.62
CA LEU A 27 -2.01 6.20 -14.14
C LEU A 27 -2.60 4.82 -13.77
N HIS A 28 -3.76 4.79 -13.10
CA HIS A 28 -4.42 3.54 -12.77
C HIS A 28 -4.96 2.81 -14.00
N LEU A 29 -5.47 3.52 -14.99
CA LEU A 29 -5.86 2.93 -16.28
C LEU A 29 -4.65 2.37 -17.02
N GLN A 30 -3.55 3.13 -17.08
CA GLN A 30 -2.29 2.67 -17.66
C GLN A 30 -1.81 1.40 -16.96
N ALA A 31 -1.78 1.38 -15.64
CA ALA A 31 -1.40 0.21 -14.84
C ALA A 31 -2.25 -1.02 -15.20
N MET A 32 -3.58 -0.88 -15.30
CA MET A 32 -4.48 -1.95 -15.70
C MET A 32 -4.17 -2.48 -17.11
N MET A 33 -3.91 -1.59 -18.06
CA MET A 33 -3.55 -1.99 -19.44
C MET A 33 -2.20 -2.70 -19.50
N MET A 34 -1.31 -2.45 -18.56
CA MET A 34 0.00 -3.08 -18.47
C MET A 34 -0.01 -4.44 -17.78
N LEU A 35 -1.07 -4.82 -17.05
CA LEU A 35 -1.15 -6.10 -16.32
C LEU A 35 -0.85 -7.33 -17.19
N PRO A 36 -1.40 -7.49 -18.40
CA PRO A 36 -1.10 -8.66 -19.24
C PRO A 36 0.40 -8.77 -19.54
N ARG A 37 1.05 -7.67 -19.87
CA ARG A 37 2.49 -7.62 -20.12
C ARG A 37 3.27 -7.99 -18.84
N ASN A 38 2.89 -7.41 -17.71
CA ASN A 38 3.59 -7.61 -16.44
C ASN A 38 3.46 -9.05 -15.94
N TRP A 39 2.31 -9.69 -16.16
CA TRP A 39 2.07 -11.05 -15.70
C TRP A 39 2.53 -12.15 -16.67
N TRP A 40 2.53 -11.88 -17.99
CA TRP A 40 2.80 -12.92 -19.02
C TRP A 40 3.80 -12.50 -20.09
N GLY A 41 4.32 -11.28 -20.06
CA GLY A 41 5.38 -10.82 -20.96
C GLY A 41 6.72 -11.50 -20.70
N LYS A 42 7.75 -11.16 -21.46
CA LYS A 42 9.11 -11.69 -21.29
C LYS A 42 9.71 -11.24 -19.97
N ASP A 43 10.35 -12.15 -19.22
CA ASP A 43 10.96 -11.88 -17.91
C ASP A 43 11.97 -10.73 -17.95
N GLN A 44 12.86 -10.74 -18.94
CA GLN A 44 13.88 -9.71 -19.08
C GLN A 44 13.30 -8.30 -19.25
N THR A 45 12.15 -8.18 -19.90
CA THR A 45 11.47 -6.89 -20.08
C THR A 45 11.00 -6.32 -18.73
N ILE A 46 10.55 -7.17 -17.83
CA ILE A 46 10.06 -6.75 -16.51
C ILE A 46 11.23 -6.42 -15.59
N ILE A 47 12.25 -7.28 -15.56
CA ILE A 47 13.44 -7.10 -14.74
C ILE A 47 14.14 -5.78 -15.11
N ASN A 48 14.33 -5.52 -16.40
CA ASN A 48 15.05 -4.33 -16.88
C ASN A 48 14.28 -3.01 -16.67
N LYS A 49 12.99 -3.07 -16.39
CA LYS A 49 12.15 -1.87 -16.21
C LYS A 49 11.95 -1.47 -14.76
N GLY A 50 12.40 -2.28 -13.82
CA GLY A 50 12.36 -1.97 -12.40
C GLY A 50 13.56 -1.11 -11.99
N ARG A 51 13.33 0.06 -11.43
CA ARG A 51 14.35 0.95 -10.85
C ARG A 51 14.15 0.99 -9.33
N LEU A 52 15.17 0.59 -8.58
CA LEU A 52 15.12 0.51 -7.12
C LEU A 52 15.86 1.70 -6.51
N HIS A 53 15.13 2.62 -5.91
CA HIS A 53 15.65 3.83 -5.27
C HIS A 53 15.82 3.61 -3.77
N ASN A 54 16.93 4.07 -3.22
CA ASN A 54 17.30 3.92 -1.80
C ASN A 54 17.28 2.44 -1.32
N ARG A 55 17.66 1.54 -2.22
CA ARG A 55 17.67 0.09 -1.97
C ARG A 55 18.47 -0.30 -0.74
N HIS A 56 19.49 0.49 -0.37
CA HIS A 56 20.30 0.25 0.82
C HIS A 56 19.47 0.10 2.10
N PHE A 57 18.34 0.80 2.25
CA PHE A 57 17.46 0.61 3.41
C PHE A 57 16.91 -0.81 3.53
N LEU A 58 16.59 -1.45 2.41
CA LEU A 58 16.16 -2.84 2.39
C LEU A 58 17.37 -3.78 2.57
N ASP A 59 18.47 -3.54 1.86
CA ASP A 59 19.66 -4.39 1.91
C ASP A 59 20.26 -4.40 3.32
N ASP A 60 20.33 -3.27 4.01
CA ASP A 60 20.80 -3.15 5.40
C ASP A 60 19.86 -3.87 6.39
N ALA A 61 18.55 -3.75 6.17
CA ALA A 61 17.56 -4.48 6.97
C ALA A 61 17.74 -6.00 6.83
N LEU A 62 17.96 -6.49 5.61
CA LEU A 62 18.21 -7.91 5.34
C LEU A 62 19.54 -8.40 5.90
N ALA A 63 20.58 -7.57 5.83
CA ALA A 63 21.91 -7.89 6.38
C ALA A 63 21.88 -8.08 7.91
N SER A 64 20.86 -7.56 8.59
CA SER A 64 20.68 -7.75 10.04
C SER A 64 20.18 -9.14 10.44
N GLU A 65 19.88 -10.02 9.47
CA GLU A 65 19.30 -11.35 9.66
C GLU A 65 17.94 -11.38 10.38
N ARG A 66 17.33 -10.22 10.56
CA ARG A 66 15.97 -10.10 11.11
C ARG A 66 14.93 -10.24 10.01
N PRO A 67 13.74 -10.78 10.31
CA PRO A 67 12.62 -10.77 9.37
C PRO A 67 12.30 -9.34 8.90
N VAL A 68 11.89 -9.19 7.65
CA VAL A 68 11.58 -7.86 7.08
C VAL A 68 10.15 -7.81 6.58
N VAL A 69 9.44 -6.75 6.99
CA VAL A 69 8.11 -6.40 6.50
C VAL A 69 8.21 -5.15 5.63
N LEU A 70 7.78 -5.24 4.40
CA LEU A 70 7.58 -4.09 3.53
C LEU A 70 6.22 -3.45 3.85
N LEU A 71 6.23 -2.25 4.41
CA LEU A 71 5.03 -1.45 4.63
C LEU A 71 4.69 -0.69 3.35
N ILE A 72 3.63 -1.11 2.69
CA ILE A 72 3.30 -0.69 1.32
C ILE A 72 1.97 0.05 1.29
N THR A 73 1.82 0.96 0.34
CA THR A 73 0.55 1.63 0.02
C THR A 73 -0.04 1.11 -1.28
N HIS A 74 -1.36 1.12 -1.41
CA HIS A 74 -1.99 0.88 -2.70
C HIS A 74 -1.67 2.03 -3.67
N SER A 75 -0.90 1.72 -4.68
CA SER A 75 -0.51 2.64 -5.74
C SER A 75 -0.73 2.04 -7.13
N ALA A 76 -0.78 2.88 -8.15
CA ALA A 76 -0.89 2.42 -9.53
C ALA A 76 0.25 1.47 -9.93
N GLY A 77 1.46 1.72 -9.41
CA GLY A 77 2.65 0.90 -9.67
C GLY A 77 2.79 -0.37 -8.82
N LEU A 78 1.87 -0.65 -7.89
CA LEU A 78 2.04 -1.71 -6.88
C LEU A 78 2.37 -3.09 -7.47
N ASP A 79 1.53 -3.62 -8.36
CA ASP A 79 1.75 -4.95 -8.95
C ASP A 79 3.05 -5.01 -9.75
N ALA A 80 3.36 -3.96 -10.52
CA ALA A 80 4.59 -3.88 -11.30
C ALA A 80 5.84 -3.79 -10.40
N GLY A 81 5.76 -3.00 -9.32
CA GLY A 81 6.84 -2.86 -8.35
C GLY A 81 7.15 -4.16 -7.61
N LEU A 82 6.13 -4.88 -7.17
CA LEU A 82 6.33 -6.20 -6.54
C LEU A 82 6.92 -7.21 -7.52
N LEU A 83 6.51 -7.19 -8.77
CA LEU A 83 7.11 -8.04 -9.81
C LEU A 83 8.55 -7.64 -10.13
N ALA A 84 8.91 -6.35 -10.03
CA ALA A 84 10.29 -5.90 -10.19
C ALA A 84 11.21 -6.36 -9.03
N LEU A 85 10.65 -6.57 -7.85
CA LEU A 85 11.38 -7.08 -6.67
C LEU A 85 11.48 -8.61 -6.66
N ALA A 86 10.45 -9.32 -7.14
CA ALA A 86 10.34 -10.76 -7.02
C ALA A 86 11.51 -11.59 -7.60
N PRO A 87 12.25 -11.14 -8.64
CA PRO A 87 13.46 -11.84 -9.11
C PRO A 87 14.63 -11.83 -8.12
N TYR A 88 14.65 -10.86 -7.20
CA TYR A 88 15.75 -10.65 -6.24
C TYR A 88 15.39 -11.09 -4.83
N TYR A 89 14.10 -11.12 -4.48
CA TYR A 89 13.63 -11.35 -3.13
C TYR A 89 12.43 -12.30 -3.12
N SER A 90 12.40 -13.23 -2.19
CA SER A 90 11.20 -14.05 -1.95
C SER A 90 10.13 -13.21 -1.28
N LEU A 91 9.01 -12.96 -1.97
CA LEU A 91 7.92 -12.11 -1.50
C LEU A 91 6.72 -12.94 -1.08
N GLN A 92 6.03 -12.53 -0.03
CA GLN A 92 4.71 -13.03 0.34
C GLN A 92 3.76 -11.88 0.69
N GLY A 93 2.47 -12.06 0.47
CA GLY A 93 1.48 -11.05 0.83
C GLY A 93 0.07 -11.59 0.76
N ILE A 94 -0.83 -10.96 1.51
CA ILE A 94 -2.26 -11.31 1.50
C ILE A 94 -2.94 -10.60 0.32
N TYR A 95 -3.82 -11.32 -0.38
CA TYR A 95 -4.71 -10.73 -1.37
C TYR A 95 -6.16 -11.16 -1.12
N ASN A 96 -7.10 -10.35 -1.57
CA ASN A 96 -8.52 -10.70 -1.54
C ASN A 96 -8.86 -11.47 -2.83
N PRO A 97 -9.29 -12.76 -2.73
CA PRO A 97 -9.71 -13.51 -3.90
C PRO A 97 -10.87 -12.81 -4.63
N LEU A 98 -10.85 -12.85 -5.94
CA LEU A 98 -11.90 -12.27 -6.76
C LEU A 98 -13.10 -13.21 -6.88
N THR A 99 -14.29 -12.65 -7.02
CA THR A 99 -15.53 -13.43 -7.13
C THR A 99 -15.55 -14.36 -8.35
N ASN A 100 -14.94 -13.93 -9.47
CA ASN A 100 -14.82 -14.76 -10.66
C ASN A 100 -13.58 -15.65 -10.54
N PRO A 101 -13.72 -17.00 -10.45
CA PRO A 101 -12.58 -17.90 -10.21
C PRO A 101 -11.57 -17.94 -11.35
N VAL A 102 -11.99 -17.67 -12.59
CA VAL A 102 -11.07 -17.62 -13.74
C VAL A 102 -10.18 -16.39 -13.65
N ILE A 103 -10.77 -15.24 -13.35
CA ILE A 103 -10.01 -13.98 -13.20
C ILE A 103 -9.12 -14.09 -11.96
N ASP A 104 -9.61 -14.65 -10.86
CA ASP A 104 -8.82 -14.87 -9.65
C ASP A 104 -7.60 -15.76 -9.93
N TYR A 105 -7.79 -16.84 -10.64
CA TYR A 105 -6.68 -17.72 -11.05
C TYR A 105 -5.65 -17.00 -11.92
N LEU A 106 -6.08 -16.16 -12.86
CA LEU A 106 -5.18 -15.36 -13.69
C LEU A 106 -4.38 -14.34 -12.87
N VAL A 107 -5.03 -13.66 -11.93
CA VAL A 107 -4.39 -12.72 -10.99
C VAL A 107 -3.38 -13.46 -10.11
N TYR A 108 -3.80 -14.57 -9.49
CA TYR A 108 -2.94 -15.41 -8.66
C TYR A 108 -1.69 -15.83 -9.43
N ARG A 109 -1.87 -16.39 -10.63
CA ARG A 109 -0.77 -16.87 -11.45
C ARG A 109 0.17 -15.74 -11.90
N GLY A 110 -0.39 -14.58 -12.24
CA GLY A 110 0.39 -13.40 -12.60
C GLY A 110 1.26 -12.90 -11.45
N ARG A 111 0.70 -12.86 -10.23
CA ARG A 111 1.41 -12.44 -9.02
C ARG A 111 2.39 -13.49 -8.50
N HIS A 112 2.13 -14.77 -8.75
CA HIS A 112 3.04 -15.88 -8.39
C HIS A 112 4.29 -15.93 -9.26
N ARG A 113 4.36 -15.11 -10.29
CA ARG A 113 5.52 -15.01 -11.15
C ARG A 113 6.78 -14.70 -10.33
N PHE A 114 7.90 -15.27 -10.76
CA PHE A 114 9.21 -15.18 -10.06
C PHE A 114 9.21 -15.73 -8.62
N GLY A 115 8.25 -16.58 -8.26
CA GLY A 115 8.20 -17.24 -6.96
C GLY A 115 7.60 -16.41 -5.83
N ALA A 116 6.95 -15.28 -6.13
CA ALA A 116 6.17 -14.57 -5.12
C ALA A 116 4.97 -15.42 -4.66
N ILE A 117 4.61 -15.32 -3.37
CA ILE A 117 3.59 -16.15 -2.73
C ILE A 117 2.39 -15.29 -2.34
N PRO A 118 1.40 -15.12 -3.25
CA PRO A 118 0.14 -14.49 -2.90
C PRO A 118 -0.70 -15.45 -2.06
N LEU A 119 -1.01 -15.04 -0.82
CA LEU A 119 -1.81 -15.82 0.12
C LEU A 119 -3.24 -15.31 0.11
N PRO A 120 -4.26 -16.15 -0.16
CA PRO A 120 -5.64 -15.74 -0.07
C PRO A 120 -5.99 -15.26 1.34
N ARG A 121 -6.81 -14.23 1.45
CA ARG A 121 -7.34 -13.78 2.73
C ARG A 121 -8.07 -14.94 3.43
N GLY A 122 -7.70 -15.23 4.67
CA GLY A 122 -8.17 -16.40 5.40
C GLY A 122 -7.19 -17.57 5.47
N SER A 123 -6.08 -17.55 4.73
CA SER A 123 -5.03 -18.58 4.79
C SER A 123 -4.34 -18.72 6.15
N GLY A 124 -4.62 -17.79 7.04
CA GLY A 124 -4.12 -17.82 8.42
C GLY A 124 -2.81 -17.06 8.61
N PHE A 125 -2.77 -16.30 9.69
CA PHE A 125 -1.63 -15.48 10.09
C PHE A 125 -0.36 -16.31 10.38
N ARG A 126 -0.55 -17.58 10.71
CA ARG A 126 0.55 -18.53 10.98
C ARG A 126 1.43 -18.75 9.75
N GLN A 127 0.82 -18.82 8.56
CA GLN A 127 1.56 -19.03 7.31
C GLN A 127 2.47 -17.83 7.00
N LEU A 128 1.96 -16.61 7.21
CA LEU A 128 2.76 -15.38 7.05
C LEU A 128 3.95 -15.33 8.01
N ILE A 129 3.74 -15.69 9.28
CA ILE A 129 4.82 -15.73 10.28
C ILE A 129 5.87 -16.77 9.89
N ASN A 130 5.45 -17.94 9.42
CA ASN A 130 6.38 -18.97 8.98
C ASN A 130 7.19 -18.52 7.77
N GLY A 131 6.56 -17.86 6.79
CA GLY A 131 7.26 -17.28 5.66
C GLY A 131 8.31 -16.24 6.07
N LEU A 132 7.94 -15.31 6.98
CA LEU A 132 8.89 -14.34 7.55
C LEU A 132 10.10 -15.02 8.21
N LYS A 133 9.86 -16.07 9.01
CA LYS A 133 10.95 -16.83 9.67
C LYS A 133 11.84 -17.59 8.68
N ASN A 134 11.31 -17.88 7.49
CA ASN A 134 12.05 -18.52 6.40
C ASN A 134 12.71 -17.50 5.44
N GLY A 135 12.83 -16.23 5.85
CA GLY A 135 13.50 -15.19 5.08
C GLY A 135 12.66 -14.58 3.94
N GLN A 136 11.35 -14.84 3.89
CA GLN A 136 10.47 -14.19 2.93
C GLN A 136 10.12 -12.77 3.38
N LEU A 137 10.19 -11.80 2.47
CA LEU A 137 9.69 -10.44 2.71
C LEU A 137 8.16 -10.45 2.75
N MET A 138 7.59 -9.90 3.81
CA MET A 138 6.14 -9.77 3.92
C MET A 138 5.68 -8.42 3.37
N CYS A 139 4.84 -8.43 2.35
CA CYS A 139 4.14 -7.25 1.85
C CYS A 139 2.92 -6.96 2.73
N TYR A 140 2.91 -5.82 3.42
CA TYR A 140 1.84 -5.42 4.33
C TYR A 140 1.23 -4.07 3.90
N LEU A 141 -0.06 -4.10 3.55
CA LEU A 141 -0.83 -2.92 3.18
C LEU A 141 -1.71 -2.51 4.38
N SER A 142 -1.62 -1.25 4.80
CA SER A 142 -2.33 -0.74 5.99
C SER A 142 -3.19 0.50 5.69
N ASP A 143 -3.35 0.84 4.43
CA ASP A 143 -4.06 2.04 4.00
C ASP A 143 -5.59 1.86 3.87
N GLU A 144 -6.10 0.63 3.94
CA GLU A 144 -7.54 0.37 3.96
C GLU A 144 -8.16 0.59 5.35
N ASP A 145 -9.47 0.87 5.36
CA ASP A 145 -10.29 1.00 6.58
C ASP A 145 -11.06 -0.31 6.82
N TYR A 146 -10.68 -1.02 7.87
CA TYR A 146 -11.27 -2.32 8.26
C TYR A 146 -12.36 -2.22 9.34
N GLY A 147 -12.83 -1.01 9.64
CA GLY A 147 -13.88 -0.79 10.63
C GLY A 147 -13.35 -0.65 12.07
N LYS A 148 -14.26 -0.27 12.98
CA LYS A 148 -13.93 0.12 14.35
C LYS A 148 -13.39 -1.03 15.21
N GLU A 149 -13.90 -2.24 15.00
CA GLU A 149 -13.59 -3.40 15.87
C GLU A 149 -12.13 -3.87 15.75
N LEU A 150 -11.51 -3.72 14.59
CA LEU A 150 -10.16 -4.21 14.30
C LEU A 150 -9.10 -3.11 14.30
N SER A 151 -9.51 -1.87 14.51
CA SER A 151 -8.67 -0.69 14.31
C SER A 151 -8.56 0.16 15.57
N VAL A 152 -7.50 0.94 15.62
CA VAL A 152 -7.37 2.08 16.53
C VAL A 152 -7.47 3.36 15.73
N PHE A 153 -7.99 4.41 16.34
CA PHE A 153 -8.01 5.72 15.72
C PHE A 153 -6.67 6.41 15.95
N ALA A 154 -5.99 6.72 14.85
CA ALA A 154 -4.70 7.39 14.88
C ALA A 154 -4.66 8.49 13.81
N PRO A 155 -3.87 9.55 14.00
CA PRO A 155 -3.67 10.58 13.00
C PRO A 155 -3.23 10.00 11.66
N PHE A 156 -3.85 10.49 10.58
CA PHE A 156 -3.46 10.26 9.20
C PHE A 156 -3.72 11.55 8.43
N PHE A 157 -2.65 12.20 7.96
CA PHE A 157 -2.67 13.61 7.58
C PHE A 157 -3.28 14.46 8.73
N GLN A 158 -4.38 15.17 8.48
CA GLN A 158 -5.01 16.01 9.49
C GLN A 158 -6.27 15.38 10.12
N HIS A 159 -6.52 14.10 9.90
CA HIS A 159 -7.72 13.41 10.33
C HIS A 159 -7.42 12.16 11.14
N GLN A 160 -8.38 11.76 11.96
CA GLN A 160 -8.36 10.46 12.63
C GLN A 160 -8.79 9.37 11.63
N LYS A 161 -7.93 8.38 11.42
CA LYS A 161 -8.20 7.22 10.56
C LYS A 161 -8.29 5.97 11.42
N ALA A 162 -9.27 5.11 11.10
CA ALA A 162 -9.32 3.76 11.64
C ALA A 162 -8.16 2.95 11.04
N THR A 163 -7.10 2.74 11.82
CA THR A 163 -5.86 2.09 11.41
C THR A 163 -5.76 0.70 12.00
N LEU A 164 -5.56 -0.31 11.16
CA LEU A 164 -5.46 -1.71 11.59
C LEU A 164 -4.21 -1.94 12.46
N ALA A 165 -4.40 -2.34 13.72
CA ALA A 165 -3.33 -2.50 14.71
C ALA A 165 -2.72 -3.92 14.73
N VAL A 166 -2.57 -4.56 13.57
CA VAL A 166 -2.02 -5.92 13.46
C VAL A 166 -0.50 -5.90 13.31
N LEU A 167 0.05 -4.95 12.56
CA LEU A 167 1.48 -4.87 12.28
C LEU A 167 2.34 -4.77 13.56
N PRO A 168 2.01 -3.91 14.56
CA PRO A 168 2.80 -3.84 15.79
C PRO A 168 2.92 -5.19 16.50
N ARG A 169 1.81 -5.93 16.60
CA ARG A 169 1.78 -7.27 17.22
C ARG A 169 2.61 -8.29 16.43
N LEU A 170 2.58 -8.21 15.10
CA LEU A 170 3.40 -9.05 14.24
C LEU A 170 4.89 -8.77 14.48
N VAL A 171 5.29 -7.50 14.46
CA VAL A 171 6.67 -7.07 14.65
C VAL A 171 7.17 -7.47 16.05
N GLN A 172 6.39 -7.25 17.09
CA GLN A 172 6.73 -7.67 18.45
C GLN A 172 6.98 -9.18 18.54
N LYS A 173 6.14 -9.98 17.84
CA LYS A 173 6.25 -11.45 17.86
C LYS A 173 7.41 -11.99 17.03
N THR A 174 7.80 -11.31 15.97
CA THR A 174 8.78 -11.79 15.00
C THR A 174 10.12 -11.07 15.09
N ASN A 175 10.21 -9.98 15.84
CA ASN A 175 11.34 -9.05 15.86
C ASN A 175 11.66 -8.50 14.44
N ALA A 176 10.65 -8.33 13.60
CA ALA A 176 10.85 -7.89 12.22
C ALA A 176 11.26 -6.40 12.14
N ILE A 177 11.97 -6.06 11.07
CA ILE A 177 12.21 -4.67 10.67
C ILE A 177 11.10 -4.27 9.71
N VAL A 178 10.58 -3.05 9.84
CA VAL A 178 9.54 -2.51 8.95
C VAL A 178 10.17 -1.47 8.04
N VAL A 179 10.19 -1.75 6.73
CA VAL A 179 10.72 -0.86 5.70
C VAL A 179 9.56 -0.30 4.88
N PRO A 180 9.25 1.00 4.94
CA PRO A 180 8.22 1.61 4.11
C PRO A 180 8.64 1.62 2.64
N MET A 181 7.67 1.38 1.75
CA MET A 181 7.90 1.30 0.32
C MET A 181 6.70 1.80 -0.48
N ILE A 182 6.94 2.44 -1.61
CA ILE A 182 5.93 2.71 -2.63
C ILE A 182 6.48 2.40 -4.01
N ALA A 183 5.61 1.95 -4.91
CA ALA A 183 5.94 1.75 -6.31
C ALA A 183 5.13 2.72 -7.20
N HIS A 184 5.80 3.31 -8.16
CA HIS A 184 5.25 4.29 -9.08
C HIS A 184 5.44 3.83 -10.53
N HIS A 185 4.42 3.99 -11.37
CA HIS A 185 4.65 3.96 -12.81
C HIS A 185 5.32 5.26 -13.26
N ASP A 186 6.38 5.14 -14.04
CA ASP A 186 6.92 6.28 -14.74
C ASP A 186 5.92 6.76 -15.80
N SER A 187 5.85 8.08 -15.98
CA SER A 187 4.99 8.69 -17.01
C SER A 187 5.62 8.71 -18.39
N ASP A 188 6.92 8.68 -18.45
CA ASP A 188 7.69 8.94 -19.65
C ASP A 188 8.17 7.64 -20.31
N ASP A 189 8.20 6.56 -19.56
CA ASP A 189 8.47 5.23 -20.08
C ASP A 189 7.53 4.17 -19.47
N ASP A 190 7.68 2.92 -19.86
CA ASP A 190 6.93 1.80 -19.28
C ASP A 190 7.57 1.25 -18.00
N GLY A 191 8.45 1.99 -17.34
CA GLY A 191 9.18 1.56 -16.16
C GLY A 191 8.35 1.63 -14.90
N VAL A 192 8.92 1.07 -13.85
CA VAL A 192 8.39 1.18 -12.50
C VAL A 192 9.52 1.57 -11.55
N ASP A 193 9.29 2.63 -10.79
CA ASP A 193 10.19 3.10 -9.75
C ASP A 193 9.71 2.56 -8.41
N VAL A 194 10.59 1.87 -7.70
CA VAL A 194 10.33 1.37 -6.34
C VAL A 194 11.19 2.17 -5.38
N HIS A 195 10.55 2.92 -4.49
CA HIS A 195 11.22 3.76 -3.51
C HIS A 195 11.13 3.13 -2.14
N PHE A 196 12.26 2.88 -1.51
CA PHE A 196 12.36 2.48 -0.12
C PHE A 196 12.64 3.70 0.75
N PHE A 197 12.12 3.66 1.98
CA PHE A 197 12.30 4.70 2.98
C PHE A 197 13.00 4.11 4.20
N GLU A 198 13.52 4.98 5.05
CA GLU A 198 14.17 4.58 6.29
C GLU A 198 13.28 3.64 7.11
N PRO A 199 13.82 2.52 7.62
CA PRO A 199 13.08 1.61 8.48
C PRO A 199 12.49 2.31 9.71
N LEU A 200 11.31 1.88 10.14
CA LEU A 200 10.69 2.42 11.35
C LEU A 200 11.61 2.20 12.56
N GLN A 201 12.01 3.31 13.20
CA GLN A 201 12.90 3.28 14.36
C GLN A 201 12.08 3.08 15.65
N ASN A 202 12.63 2.32 16.60
CA ASN A 202 11.99 2.06 17.90
C ASN A 202 10.53 1.59 17.77
N TYR A 203 10.27 0.73 16.81
CA TYR A 203 8.92 0.25 16.50
C TYR A 203 8.80 -1.25 16.69
N PRO A 204 7.74 -1.74 17.36
CA PRO A 204 6.70 -0.98 18.06
C PRO A 204 7.13 -0.56 19.48
N VAL A 205 6.50 0.50 20.01
CA VAL A 205 6.71 0.94 21.40
C VAL A 205 5.75 0.27 22.39
N GLY A 206 4.71 -0.41 21.90
CA GLY A 206 3.71 -1.12 22.70
C GLY A 206 2.46 -0.30 23.03
N ASP A 207 2.38 0.96 22.62
CA ASP A 207 1.16 1.76 22.63
C ASP A 207 0.52 1.71 21.24
N SER A 208 -0.72 1.21 21.18
CA SER A 208 -1.40 0.95 19.91
C SER A 208 -1.67 2.23 19.09
N VAL A 209 -1.89 3.37 19.74
CA VAL A 209 -2.13 4.64 19.06
C VAL A 209 -0.83 5.25 18.56
N ILE A 210 0.23 5.21 19.36
CA ILE A 210 1.56 5.68 18.96
C ILE A 210 2.10 4.83 17.82
N ASP A 211 1.98 3.51 17.91
CA ASP A 211 2.41 2.58 16.87
C ASP A 211 1.65 2.79 15.55
N ALA A 212 0.32 2.95 15.63
CA ALA A 212 -0.49 3.27 14.46
C ALA A 212 -0.15 4.64 13.86
N THR A 213 0.14 5.63 14.70
CA THR A 213 0.58 6.97 14.25
C THR A 213 1.92 6.89 13.52
N THR A 214 2.88 6.15 14.07
CA THR A 214 4.19 5.93 13.44
C THR A 214 4.04 5.29 12.06
N MET A 215 3.21 4.27 11.97
CA MET A 215 2.91 3.59 10.72
C MET A 215 2.22 4.52 9.71
N ASN A 216 1.22 5.30 10.15
CA ASN A 216 0.50 6.25 9.31
C ASN A 216 1.44 7.34 8.77
N ASN A 217 2.31 7.90 9.61
CA ASN A 217 3.29 8.91 9.19
C ASN A 217 4.24 8.37 8.12
N ALA A 218 4.69 7.12 8.25
CA ALA A 218 5.51 6.48 7.22
C ALA A 218 4.75 6.37 5.89
N ILE A 219 3.48 5.97 5.93
CA ILE A 219 2.62 5.90 4.73
C ILE A 219 2.39 7.29 4.13
N GLU A 220 2.13 8.31 4.94
CA GLU A 220 2.00 9.68 4.45
C GLU A 220 3.24 10.13 3.67
N ASN A 221 4.43 9.84 4.20
CA ASN A 221 5.69 10.17 3.52
C ASN A 221 5.80 9.47 2.16
N THR A 222 5.37 8.23 2.05
CA THR A 222 5.33 7.53 0.75
C THR A 222 4.35 8.17 -0.23
N ILE A 223 3.15 8.57 0.24
CA ILE A 223 2.13 9.22 -0.59
C ILE A 223 2.58 10.61 -1.06
N ARG A 224 3.25 11.38 -0.18
CA ARG A 224 3.74 12.73 -0.49
C ARG A 224 4.78 12.75 -1.60
N LEU A 225 5.52 11.65 -1.81
CA LEU A 225 6.50 11.56 -2.89
C LEU A 225 5.84 11.70 -4.27
N GLN A 226 4.71 11.03 -4.48
CA GLN A 226 3.96 11.07 -5.75
C GLN A 226 2.44 10.91 -5.49
N PRO A 227 1.75 11.99 -5.07
CA PRO A 227 0.34 11.89 -4.68
C PRO A 227 -0.57 11.30 -5.75
N ALA A 228 -0.31 11.56 -7.04
CA ALA A 228 -1.14 11.03 -8.12
C ALA A 228 -1.08 9.49 -8.26
N GLN A 229 -0.05 8.84 -7.74
CA GLN A 229 0.11 7.38 -7.82
C GLN A 229 -0.74 6.63 -6.78
N PHE A 230 -1.08 7.28 -5.66
CA PHE A 230 -1.85 6.64 -4.60
C PHE A 230 -3.29 6.34 -5.03
N THR A 231 -3.85 5.25 -4.50
CA THR A 231 -5.20 4.79 -4.84
C THR A 231 -6.27 5.57 -4.08
N TRP A 232 -6.51 6.83 -4.46
CA TRP A 232 -7.47 7.74 -3.82
C TRP A 232 -8.93 7.29 -3.87
N LYS A 233 -9.26 6.22 -4.57
CA LYS A 233 -10.61 5.63 -4.57
C LYS A 233 -10.94 4.86 -3.29
N LEU A 234 -9.95 4.53 -2.46
CA LEU A 234 -10.15 3.91 -1.16
C LEU A 234 -10.98 4.85 -0.26
N ARG A 235 -11.85 4.27 0.56
CA ARG A 235 -12.62 5.02 1.57
C ARG A 235 -11.79 5.13 2.85
N LEU A 236 -10.78 6.01 2.87
CA LEU A 236 -9.78 6.15 3.93
C LEU A 236 -10.35 6.53 5.30
N PHE A 237 -11.44 7.28 5.31
CA PHE A 237 -12.11 7.83 6.49
C PHE A 237 -13.56 7.36 6.59
N ARG A 238 -13.83 6.11 6.19
CA ARG A 238 -15.16 5.52 6.24
C ARG A 238 -15.65 5.36 7.67
N THR A 239 -14.76 4.93 8.56
CA THR A 239 -15.04 4.70 9.97
C THR A 239 -14.58 5.92 10.79
N CYS A 240 -15.51 6.52 11.52
CA CYS A 240 -15.24 7.68 12.37
C CYS A 240 -15.15 7.29 13.85
N PRO A 241 -14.36 8.03 14.67
CA PRO A 241 -14.29 7.80 16.12
C PRO A 241 -15.62 8.08 16.82
N HIS A 242 -16.37 9.08 16.37
CA HIS A 242 -17.69 9.43 16.90
C HIS A 242 -18.79 9.05 15.92
N GLU A 243 -19.98 8.74 16.45
CA GLU A 243 -21.19 8.58 15.65
C GLU A 243 -21.55 9.95 15.04
N GLY A 244 -21.04 10.20 13.91
CA GLY A 244 -21.23 11.45 13.17
C GLY A 244 -20.90 11.23 11.71
N ASP A 245 -21.42 12.14 10.93
CA ASP A 245 -21.36 12.07 9.50
C ASP A 245 -19.97 12.16 8.95
N THR A 246 -19.58 11.14 8.23
CA THR A 246 -18.42 11.26 7.35
C THR A 246 -18.78 12.17 6.18
N ARG A 247 -17.79 12.88 5.63
CA ARG A 247 -17.98 13.61 4.37
C ARG A 247 -18.54 12.71 3.25
N TYR A 248 -18.26 11.42 3.28
CA TYR A 248 -18.84 10.45 2.34
C TYR A 248 -20.36 10.31 2.55
N GLY A 249 -20.82 10.21 3.81
CA GLY A 249 -22.25 10.13 4.13
C GLY A 249 -23.00 11.41 3.73
N GLN A 250 -22.43 12.57 3.97
CA GLN A 250 -23.00 13.85 3.58
C GLN A 250 -23.19 13.96 2.05
N ILE A 251 -22.22 13.45 1.29
CA ILE A 251 -22.31 13.43 -0.17
C ILE A 251 -23.33 12.38 -0.64
N GLU A 252 -23.36 11.20 -0.05
CA GLU A 252 -24.33 10.15 -0.38
C GLU A 252 -25.77 10.59 -0.13
N ARG A 253 -26.00 11.50 0.84
CA ARG A 253 -27.31 12.11 1.10
C ARG A 253 -27.57 13.39 0.31
N GLY A 254 -26.62 13.86 -0.49
CA GLY A 254 -26.76 15.08 -1.27
C GLY A 254 -26.66 16.38 -0.46
N GLU A 255 -26.18 16.32 0.78
CA GLU A 255 -25.99 17.50 1.66
C GLU A 255 -24.76 18.32 1.23
N ILE A 256 -23.78 17.68 0.61
CA ILE A 256 -22.61 18.31 -0.01
C ILE A 256 -22.56 17.85 -1.47
N ASN A 257 -22.50 18.81 -2.38
CA ASN A 257 -22.34 18.48 -3.80
C ASN A 257 -20.87 18.20 -4.12
N VAL A 258 -20.61 17.14 -4.89
CA VAL A 258 -19.22 16.80 -5.30
C VAL A 258 -18.58 17.91 -6.12
N SER A 259 -19.36 18.74 -6.81
CA SER A 259 -18.89 19.94 -7.54
C SER A 259 -18.39 21.05 -6.61
N ASP A 260 -18.81 21.07 -5.34
CA ASP A 260 -18.46 22.12 -4.38
C ASP A 260 -17.17 21.76 -3.60
N LEU A 261 -16.66 20.57 -3.86
CA LEU A 261 -15.39 20.05 -3.39
C LEU A 261 -14.28 20.36 -4.39
#